data_ec4bef4f3153fed0d6d2c58947d67923
#
_entry.id   ec4bef4f3153fed0d6d2c58947d67923
#
_cell.length_a   1.000
_cell.length_b   1.000
_cell.length_c   1.000
_cell.angle_alpha   90.00
_cell.angle_beta   90.00
_cell.angle_gamma   90.00
#
_symmetry.space_group_name_H-M   'P 1'
#
loop_
_entity.id
_entity.type
_entity.pdbx_description
1 polymer ?
#
loop_
_entity_poly.entity_id
_entity_poly.type
_entity_poly.pdbx_seq_one_letter_code
_entity_poly.pdbx_strand_id
1 'polypeptide(L)'
;MRTQVFLIFVFLSIIAVPFASPEESGEWTLVASKPLPEQSSSETVIYENFLPQNGPYEVRNSPDMVLLSWWKWSEETNSDWPDDDAQSRLGELGLEDGTVSLFNEAQGDNLTLDEGLLLGQQHSREQQTLALEGSIEIVSNEYNEWFLRFPVEMTPLVNLSGSTVLYFFITEDDATDNHGRKATHLVRDMKPEIGFSNMQGNTTETIWEIPPEHLLAAGIDLESNPYGWHITLAFFGEAEGDDTN
;
A
#
# COMPACT_ATOMS: atom_id res chain seq x y z
N MET A 1 11.17 -15.86 -4.53
CA MET A 1 11.29 -14.39 -4.50
C MET A 1 11.57 -13.97 -3.08
N ARG A 2 12.56 -13.12 -2.84
CA ARG A 2 12.79 -12.54 -1.50
C ARG A 2 12.25 -11.13 -1.50
N THR A 3 11.30 -10.87 -0.64
CA THR A 3 10.57 -9.61 -0.55
C THR A 3 11.33 -8.60 0.30
N GLN A 4 11.44 -7.37 -0.19
CA GLN A 4 11.78 -6.23 0.66
C GLN A 4 10.51 -5.45 0.93
N VAL A 5 10.20 -5.32 2.21
CA VAL A 5 9.08 -4.52 2.65
C VAL A 5 9.61 -3.16 3.10
N PHE A 6 9.22 -2.12 2.36
CA PHE A 6 9.37 -0.74 2.80
C PHE A 6 8.04 -0.32 3.40
N LEU A 7 8.04 -0.18 4.70
CA LEU A 7 6.85 0.28 5.36
C LEU A 7 6.90 1.76 5.54
N ILE A 8 6.02 2.44 4.85
CA ILE A 8 5.81 3.87 5.03
C ILE A 8 4.42 4.05 5.64
N PHE A 9 4.34 4.12 6.97
CA PHE A 9 3.13 4.57 7.63
C PHE A 9 3.00 6.08 7.45
N VAL A 10 2.07 6.48 6.65
CA VAL A 10 1.66 7.88 6.61
C VAL A 10 0.32 7.98 7.31
N PHE A 11 0.33 8.35 8.59
CA PHE A 11 -0.87 8.90 9.20
C PHE A 11 -1.18 10.20 8.47
N LEU A 12 -2.30 10.27 7.78
CA LEU A 12 -2.82 11.52 7.24
C LEU A 12 -3.34 12.39 8.41
N SER A 13 -2.45 12.75 9.33
CA SER A 13 -2.76 13.77 10.31
C SER A 13 -2.55 15.10 9.61
N ILE A 14 -3.63 15.76 9.21
CA ILE A 14 -3.55 17.15 8.75
C ILE A 14 -3.11 17.98 9.94
N ILE A 15 -1.81 18.14 10.12
CA ILE A 15 -1.30 19.23 10.93
C ILE A 15 -1.52 20.45 10.05
N ALA A 16 -2.32 21.40 10.51
CA ALA A 16 -2.45 22.69 9.87
C ALA A 16 -1.05 23.31 9.78
N VAL A 17 -0.36 23.09 8.69
CA VAL A 17 0.91 23.74 8.38
C VAL A 17 0.54 25.18 8.00
N PRO A 18 1.21 26.21 8.57
CA PRO A 18 0.98 27.58 8.14
C PRO A 18 1.32 27.68 6.65
N PHE A 19 0.36 28.18 5.89
CA PHE A 19 0.38 28.34 4.45
C PHE A 19 1.75 28.79 3.92
N ALA A 20 2.48 27.90 3.29
CA ALA A 20 3.42 28.27 2.26
C ALA A 20 2.57 28.75 1.06
N SER A 21 2.95 29.86 0.44
CA SER A 21 2.22 30.41 -0.70
C SER A 21 2.04 29.34 -1.77
N PRO A 22 0.83 29.19 -2.35
CA PRO A 22 0.58 28.19 -3.37
C PRO A 22 1.50 28.46 -4.57
N GLU A 23 2.29 27.47 -4.96
CA GLU A 23 2.84 27.43 -6.31
C GLU A 23 1.67 27.09 -7.23
N GLU A 24 1.10 28.11 -7.86
CA GLU A 24 0.09 27.96 -8.90
C GLU A 24 0.71 27.32 -10.14
N SER A 25 0.66 25.97 -10.22
CA SER A 25 0.58 25.33 -11.52
C SER A 25 -0.90 25.38 -11.91
N GLY A 26 -1.26 26.02 -13.02
CA GLY A 26 -2.62 26.50 -13.35
C GLY A 26 -3.78 25.50 -13.37
N GLU A 27 -3.68 24.35 -12.74
CA GLU A 27 -4.71 23.31 -12.74
C GLU A 27 -5.07 22.77 -11.33
N TRP A 28 -4.28 23.00 -10.28
CA TRP A 28 -4.57 22.50 -8.94
C TRP A 28 -3.97 23.37 -7.82
N THR A 29 -4.55 23.25 -6.63
CA THR A 29 -4.11 23.94 -5.41
C THR A 29 -3.72 22.91 -4.35
N LEU A 30 -2.54 23.06 -3.74
CA LEU A 30 -2.09 22.21 -2.64
C LEU A 30 -2.95 22.45 -1.40
N VAL A 31 -3.63 21.42 -0.91
CA VAL A 31 -4.45 21.44 0.31
C VAL A 31 -3.62 21.01 1.51
N ALA A 32 -2.87 19.90 1.38
CA ALA A 32 -2.00 19.38 2.42
C ALA A 32 -0.84 18.61 1.79
N SER A 33 0.30 18.59 2.47
CA SER A 33 1.46 17.79 2.08
C SER A 33 2.12 17.18 3.29
N LYS A 34 2.61 15.94 3.11
CA LYS A 34 3.40 15.24 4.11
C LYS A 34 4.59 14.55 3.44
N PRO A 35 5.83 14.79 3.87
CA PRO A 35 6.97 14.08 3.34
C PRO A 35 6.85 12.59 3.65
N LEU A 36 7.38 11.77 2.75
CA LEU A 36 7.54 10.34 3.02
C LEU A 36 8.42 10.17 4.27
N PRO A 37 8.02 9.33 5.24
CA PRO A 37 8.84 9.08 6.41
C PRO A 37 10.13 8.36 6.04
N GLU A 38 11.12 8.42 6.92
CA GLU A 38 12.28 7.54 6.81
C GLU A 38 11.81 6.08 6.74
N GLN A 39 12.50 5.30 5.92
CA GLN A 39 12.10 3.92 5.65
C GLN A 39 12.12 3.08 6.92
N SER A 40 11.12 2.20 7.06
CA SER A 40 11.03 1.27 8.18
C SER A 40 12.13 0.21 8.14
N SER A 41 12.33 -0.47 9.28
CA SER A 41 13.28 -1.57 9.40
C SER A 41 12.94 -2.73 8.45
N SER A 42 13.96 -3.48 8.05
CA SER A 42 13.82 -4.71 7.24
C SER A 42 13.03 -5.84 7.94
N GLU A 43 12.67 -5.65 9.20
CA GLU A 43 11.96 -6.66 10.01
C GLU A 43 10.45 -6.57 9.89
N THR A 44 9.93 -5.50 9.26
CA THR A 44 8.48 -5.33 9.14
C THR A 44 7.90 -6.26 8.08
N VAL A 45 6.82 -6.95 8.44
CA VAL A 45 6.11 -7.90 7.59
C VAL A 45 4.81 -7.29 7.09
N ILE A 46 4.54 -7.36 5.79
CA ILE A 46 3.21 -7.12 5.24
C ILE A 46 2.40 -8.40 5.43
N TYR A 47 1.34 -8.29 6.20
CA TYR A 47 0.35 -9.34 6.36
C TYR A 47 -0.89 -8.99 5.53
N GLU A 48 -1.09 -9.71 4.44
CA GLU A 48 -2.26 -9.62 3.58
C GLU A 48 -3.28 -10.65 4.03
N ASN A 49 -4.47 -10.19 4.46
CA ASN A 49 -5.55 -11.02 4.95
C ASN A 49 -6.78 -10.90 4.05
N PHE A 50 -7.16 -11.99 3.39
CA PHE A 50 -8.27 -12.02 2.43
C PHE A 50 -9.58 -12.42 3.12
N LEU A 51 -10.50 -11.46 3.24
CA LEU A 51 -11.83 -11.59 3.83
C LEU A 51 -12.88 -11.97 2.76
N PRO A 52 -14.06 -12.53 3.09
CA PRO A 52 -14.47 -13.03 4.38
C PRO A 52 -14.10 -14.49 4.53
N GLN A 53 -13.42 -14.83 5.59
CA GLN A 53 -13.37 -16.23 6.02
C GLN A 53 -13.72 -16.29 7.50
N ASN A 54 -14.88 -16.85 7.76
CA ASN A 54 -15.39 -17.36 9.05
C ASN A 54 -14.96 -16.64 10.33
N GLY A 55 -15.33 -15.37 10.46
CA GLY A 55 -15.28 -14.70 11.76
C GLY A 55 -14.48 -13.41 11.80
N PRO A 56 -14.69 -12.61 12.84
CA PRO A 56 -13.92 -11.40 13.05
C PRO A 56 -12.47 -11.78 13.37
N TYR A 57 -11.57 -11.48 12.46
CA TYR A 57 -10.15 -11.62 12.76
C TYR A 57 -9.75 -10.50 13.72
N GLU A 58 -9.54 -10.82 14.99
CA GLU A 58 -8.80 -9.94 15.89
C GLU A 58 -7.34 -9.94 15.44
N VAL A 59 -7.03 -9.07 14.47
CA VAL A 59 -5.64 -8.86 14.11
C VAL A 59 -5.02 -7.95 15.16
N ARG A 60 -4.00 -8.44 15.82
CA ARG A 60 -3.22 -7.63 16.76
C ARG A 60 -2.37 -6.68 15.96
N ASN A 61 -2.51 -5.38 16.21
CA ASN A 61 -1.52 -4.42 15.74
C ASN A 61 -0.17 -4.75 16.37
N SER A 62 0.80 -5.09 15.52
CA SER A 62 2.20 -5.28 15.91
C SER A 62 3.03 -4.16 15.28
N PRO A 63 4.03 -3.59 15.98
CA PRO A 63 4.94 -2.63 15.38
C PRO A 63 5.76 -3.21 14.22
N ASP A 64 5.86 -4.54 14.16
CA ASP A 64 6.63 -5.27 13.16
C ASP A 64 5.76 -5.77 12.00
N MET A 65 4.50 -5.32 11.93
CA MET A 65 3.54 -5.79 10.93
C MET A 65 2.72 -4.65 10.35
N VAL A 66 2.48 -4.71 9.04
CA VAL A 66 1.41 -3.98 8.36
C VAL A 66 0.34 -4.92 7.94
N LEU A 67 -0.87 -4.62 8.36
CA LEU A 67 -2.04 -5.33 7.93
C LEU A 67 -2.62 -4.70 6.66
N LEU A 68 -2.90 -5.53 5.67
CA LEU A 68 -3.71 -5.22 4.50
C LEU A 68 -4.88 -6.20 4.49
N SER A 69 -6.09 -5.71 4.75
CA SER A 69 -7.31 -6.52 4.70
C SER A 69 -7.93 -6.39 3.32
N TRP A 70 -8.06 -7.49 2.62
CA TRP A 70 -8.65 -7.58 1.29
C TRP A 70 -10.06 -8.12 1.37
N TRP A 71 -11.00 -7.54 0.64
CA TRP A 71 -12.35 -8.07 0.53
C TRP A 71 -12.45 -8.94 -0.71
N LYS A 72 -12.87 -10.19 -0.53
CA LYS A 72 -13.22 -11.10 -1.63
C LYS A 72 -14.73 -11.19 -1.75
N TRP A 73 -15.24 -10.84 -2.89
CA TRP A 73 -16.67 -10.92 -3.15
C TRP A 73 -17.17 -12.37 -3.11
N SER A 74 -18.37 -12.58 -2.57
CA SER A 74 -19.12 -13.80 -2.74
C SER A 74 -20.63 -13.48 -2.76
N GLU A 75 -21.43 -14.31 -3.45
CA GLU A 75 -22.89 -14.15 -3.50
C GLU A 75 -23.52 -14.16 -2.10
N GLU A 76 -22.92 -14.86 -1.14
CA GLU A 76 -23.41 -14.98 0.22
C GLU A 76 -23.16 -13.69 1.03
N THR A 77 -22.13 -12.93 0.69
CA THR A 77 -21.72 -11.77 1.47
C THR A 77 -22.28 -10.46 0.96
N ASN A 78 -22.44 -10.30 -0.36
CA ASN A 78 -23.03 -9.13 -1.04
C ASN A 78 -22.69 -7.78 -0.36
N SER A 79 -21.39 -7.55 -0.14
CA SER A 79 -20.88 -6.30 0.43
C SER A 79 -20.79 -5.21 -0.63
N ASP A 80 -20.79 -3.95 -0.20
CA ASP A 80 -20.49 -2.78 -1.02
C ASP A 80 -19.00 -2.43 -1.06
N TRP A 81 -18.15 -3.24 -0.42
CA TRP A 81 -16.71 -3.07 -0.49
C TRP A 81 -16.16 -3.51 -1.86
N PRO A 82 -15.16 -2.79 -2.42
CA PRO A 82 -14.52 -3.18 -3.66
C PRO A 82 -13.75 -4.51 -3.52
N ASP A 83 -13.76 -5.34 -4.56
CA ASP A 83 -13.13 -6.67 -4.56
C ASP A 83 -12.22 -6.92 -5.77
N ASP A 84 -12.21 -6.03 -6.75
CA ASP A 84 -11.44 -6.16 -7.99
C ASP A 84 -9.93 -6.19 -7.74
N ASP A 85 -9.43 -5.35 -6.84
CA ASP A 85 -8.02 -5.33 -6.45
C ASP A 85 -7.59 -6.60 -5.72
N ALA A 86 -8.46 -7.18 -4.89
CA ALA A 86 -8.17 -8.45 -4.22
C ALA A 86 -8.00 -9.59 -5.23
N GLN A 87 -8.84 -9.65 -6.26
CA GLN A 87 -8.73 -10.63 -7.33
C GLN A 87 -7.49 -10.38 -8.19
N SER A 88 -7.20 -9.12 -8.52
CA SER A 88 -6.01 -8.73 -9.26
C SER A 88 -4.75 -9.15 -8.51
N ARG A 89 -4.67 -8.87 -7.20
CA ARG A 89 -3.53 -9.22 -6.36
C ARG A 89 -3.27 -10.73 -6.31
N LEU A 90 -4.30 -11.54 -6.12
CA LEU A 90 -4.16 -13.00 -6.15
C LEU A 90 -3.73 -13.50 -7.54
N GLY A 91 -4.28 -12.92 -8.61
CA GLY A 91 -3.94 -13.26 -9.99
C GLY A 91 -2.48 -12.93 -10.33
N GLU A 92 -1.94 -11.80 -9.89
CA GLU A 92 -0.54 -11.40 -10.07
C GLU A 92 0.43 -12.38 -9.40
N LEU A 93 0.05 -12.90 -8.24
CA LEU A 93 0.82 -13.89 -7.49
C LEU A 93 0.63 -15.32 -7.97
N GLY A 94 -0.29 -15.56 -8.92
CA GLY A 94 -0.64 -16.90 -9.41
C GLY A 94 -1.28 -17.79 -8.33
N LEU A 95 -1.98 -17.18 -7.37
CA LEU A 95 -2.61 -17.87 -6.25
C LEU A 95 -4.08 -18.19 -6.55
N GLU A 96 -4.59 -19.23 -5.88
CA GLU A 96 -5.99 -19.64 -5.98
C GLU A 96 -6.90 -18.79 -5.09
N ASP A 97 -8.18 -18.74 -5.42
CA ASP A 97 -9.22 -18.07 -4.62
C ASP A 97 -9.30 -18.54 -3.17
N GLY A 98 -8.80 -19.74 -2.87
CA GLY A 98 -8.75 -20.32 -1.52
C GLY A 98 -7.70 -19.67 -0.59
N THR A 99 -6.74 -18.93 -1.13
CA THR A 99 -5.70 -18.26 -0.33
C THR A 99 -6.33 -17.23 0.60
N VAL A 100 -5.97 -17.28 1.87
CA VAL A 100 -6.53 -16.41 2.91
C VAL A 100 -5.50 -15.54 3.62
N SER A 101 -4.23 -15.92 3.58
CA SER A 101 -3.15 -15.23 4.30
C SER A 101 -1.84 -15.24 3.53
N LEU A 102 -1.22 -14.06 3.40
CA LEU A 102 0.14 -13.92 2.87
C LEU A 102 1.00 -13.11 3.85
N PHE A 103 2.24 -13.50 3.98
CA PHE A 103 3.25 -12.83 4.80
C PHE A 103 4.46 -12.51 3.93
N ASN A 104 4.59 -11.25 3.49
CA ASN A 104 5.56 -10.85 2.47
C ASN A 104 5.49 -11.75 1.23
N GLU A 105 4.27 -11.91 0.67
CA GLU A 105 3.92 -12.79 -0.46
C GLU A 105 4.06 -14.30 -0.20
N ALA A 106 4.57 -14.73 0.96
CA ALA A 106 4.60 -16.14 1.31
C ALA A 106 3.24 -16.61 1.85
N GLN A 107 2.69 -17.68 1.27
CA GLN A 107 1.40 -18.24 1.65
C GLN A 107 1.47 -18.87 3.04
N GLY A 108 0.56 -18.47 3.93
CA GLY A 108 0.52 -18.89 5.34
C GLY A 108 -0.85 -19.29 5.86
N ASP A 109 -1.74 -19.84 5.03
CA ASP A 109 -3.15 -20.10 5.33
C ASP A 109 -3.41 -20.98 6.57
N ASN A 110 -2.45 -21.84 6.92
CA ASN A 110 -2.58 -22.75 8.04
C ASN A 110 -1.66 -22.37 9.23
N LEU A 111 -1.04 -21.21 9.18
CA LEU A 111 -0.13 -20.73 10.20
C LEU A 111 -0.87 -19.90 11.26
N THR A 112 -0.37 -19.93 12.48
CA THR A 112 -0.70 -18.89 13.46
C THR A 112 -0.08 -17.56 13.03
N LEU A 113 -0.55 -16.44 13.57
CA LEU A 113 0.00 -15.13 13.26
C LEU A 113 1.52 -15.07 13.55
N ASP A 114 1.96 -15.61 14.70
CA ASP A 114 3.37 -15.59 15.08
C ASP A 114 4.24 -16.43 14.12
N GLU A 115 3.76 -17.59 13.66
CA GLU A 115 4.44 -18.42 12.67
C GLU A 115 4.48 -17.74 11.30
N GLY A 116 3.38 -17.07 10.92
CA GLY A 116 3.32 -16.30 9.68
C GLY A 116 4.27 -15.09 9.67
N LEU A 117 4.38 -14.38 10.80
CA LEU A 117 5.34 -13.27 10.93
C LEU A 117 6.79 -13.77 10.80
N LEU A 118 7.12 -14.92 11.42
CA LEU A 118 8.43 -15.54 11.24
C LEU A 118 8.70 -15.94 9.79
N LEU A 119 7.69 -16.48 9.09
CA LEU A 119 7.79 -16.79 7.66
C LEU A 119 8.04 -15.52 6.85
N GLY A 120 7.26 -14.46 7.08
CA GLY A 120 7.42 -13.17 6.40
C GLY A 120 8.82 -12.57 6.63
N GLN A 121 9.33 -12.61 7.85
CA GLN A 121 10.69 -12.14 8.17
C GLN A 121 11.77 -12.92 7.40
N GLN A 122 11.60 -14.22 7.20
CA GLN A 122 12.53 -15.04 6.40
C GLN A 122 12.50 -14.65 4.90
N HIS A 123 11.39 -14.07 4.43
CA HIS A 123 11.22 -13.54 3.08
C HIS A 123 11.62 -12.08 2.96
N SER A 124 11.90 -11.39 4.05
CA SER A 124 12.40 -10.02 4.07
C SER A 124 13.88 -9.96 3.70
N ARG A 125 14.31 -8.82 3.18
CA ARG A 125 15.74 -8.56 2.95
C ARG A 125 16.35 -7.81 4.13
N GLU A 126 17.59 -8.18 4.47
CA GLU A 126 18.37 -7.48 5.49
C GLU A 126 18.86 -6.10 5.03
N GLN A 127 19.00 -5.89 3.70
CA GLN A 127 19.55 -4.67 3.15
C GLN A 127 18.50 -3.92 2.31
N GLN A 128 18.48 -2.62 2.48
CA GLN A 128 17.73 -1.71 1.65
C GLN A 128 18.25 -1.73 0.20
N THR A 129 17.37 -1.96 -0.79
CA THR A 129 17.72 -2.01 -2.21
C THR A 129 17.19 -0.86 -3.03
N LEU A 130 16.20 -0.14 -2.50
CA LEU A 130 15.61 1.04 -3.14
C LEU A 130 15.55 2.18 -2.12
N ALA A 131 16.02 3.36 -2.48
CA ALA A 131 15.75 4.58 -1.75
C ALA A 131 14.51 5.27 -2.34
N LEU A 132 13.62 5.75 -1.47
CA LEU A 132 12.43 6.51 -1.84
C LEU A 132 12.47 7.85 -1.12
N GLU A 133 12.33 8.94 -1.89
CA GLU A 133 12.18 10.30 -1.38
C GLU A 133 10.96 10.95 -2.02
N GLY A 134 10.28 11.83 -1.32
CA GLY A 134 9.11 12.51 -1.86
C GLY A 134 8.07 12.90 -0.83
N SER A 135 6.85 13.07 -1.29
CA SER A 135 5.72 13.45 -0.43
C SER A 135 4.41 12.83 -0.88
N ILE A 136 3.45 12.84 0.05
CA ILE A 136 2.05 12.60 -0.24
C ILE A 136 1.34 13.94 -0.14
N GLU A 137 0.61 14.29 -1.19
CA GLU A 137 -0.08 15.56 -1.32
C GLU A 137 -1.57 15.33 -1.51
N ILE A 138 -2.38 16.10 -0.79
CA ILE A 138 -3.78 16.30 -1.11
C ILE A 138 -3.87 17.61 -1.87
N VAL A 139 -4.46 17.57 -3.02
CA VAL A 139 -4.63 18.72 -3.90
C VAL A 139 -6.09 18.87 -4.30
N SER A 140 -6.52 20.08 -4.67
CA SER A 140 -7.83 20.33 -5.23
C SER A 140 -7.70 20.91 -6.63
N ASN A 141 -8.56 20.48 -7.54
CA ASN A 141 -8.66 21.04 -8.89
C ASN A 141 -9.50 22.34 -8.91
N GLU A 142 -9.71 22.92 -10.10
CA GLU A 142 -10.51 24.14 -10.31
C GLU A 142 -12.00 23.99 -9.94
N TYR A 143 -12.48 22.73 -9.82
CA TYR A 143 -13.85 22.39 -9.41
C TYR A 143 -13.97 22.14 -7.91
N ASN A 144 -12.88 22.33 -7.14
CA ASN A 144 -12.73 21.98 -5.73
C ASN A 144 -12.89 20.48 -5.44
N GLU A 145 -12.62 19.61 -6.40
CA GLU A 145 -12.57 18.18 -6.17
C GLU A 145 -11.18 17.80 -5.67
N TRP A 146 -11.11 17.02 -4.62
CA TRP A 146 -9.86 16.60 -3.98
C TRP A 146 -9.33 15.34 -4.62
N PHE A 147 -7.99 15.27 -4.77
CA PHE A 147 -7.30 14.09 -5.26
C PHE A 147 -5.92 13.94 -4.61
N LEU A 148 -5.31 12.77 -4.78
CA LEU A 148 -3.99 12.46 -4.24
C LEU A 148 -2.92 12.62 -5.29
N ARG A 149 -1.79 13.21 -4.90
CA ARG A 149 -0.55 13.28 -5.68
C ARG A 149 0.61 12.72 -4.88
N PHE A 150 1.51 12.06 -5.56
CA PHE A 150 2.73 11.48 -5.00
C PHE A 150 3.91 11.85 -5.89
N PRO A 151 4.54 13.00 -5.70
CA PRO A 151 5.85 13.28 -6.28
C PRO A 151 6.88 12.43 -5.56
N VAL A 152 7.51 11.50 -6.27
CA VAL A 152 8.42 10.51 -5.70
C VAL A 152 9.67 10.36 -6.56
N GLU A 153 10.82 10.33 -5.90
CA GLU A 153 12.10 9.94 -6.47
C GLU A 153 12.47 8.54 -5.99
N MET A 154 12.83 7.67 -6.93
CA MET A 154 13.20 6.29 -6.69
C MET A 154 14.62 6.04 -7.16
N THR A 155 15.50 5.64 -6.25
CA THR A 155 16.90 5.35 -6.56
C THR A 155 17.26 3.93 -6.14
N PRO A 156 17.50 3.00 -7.08
CA PRO A 156 18.02 1.68 -6.75
C PRO A 156 19.39 1.77 -6.08
N LEU A 157 19.57 1.13 -4.95
CA LEU A 157 20.83 1.05 -4.20
C LEU A 157 21.68 -0.13 -4.65
N VAL A 158 21.08 -1.06 -5.38
CA VAL A 158 21.71 -2.21 -6.06
C VAL A 158 21.05 -2.38 -7.43
N ASN A 159 21.60 -3.20 -8.32
CA ASN A 159 20.88 -3.59 -9.53
C ASN A 159 19.70 -4.46 -9.16
N LEU A 160 18.53 -4.14 -9.69
CA LEU A 160 17.27 -4.83 -9.43
C LEU A 160 16.93 -5.76 -10.61
N SER A 161 16.26 -6.88 -10.30
CA SER A 161 15.74 -7.76 -11.34
C SER A 161 14.58 -7.09 -12.11
N GLY A 162 14.26 -7.57 -13.30
CA GLY A 162 13.16 -7.06 -14.10
C GLY A 162 11.76 -7.38 -13.55
N SER A 163 11.69 -8.19 -12.46
CA SER A 163 10.44 -8.55 -11.80
C SER A 163 10.11 -7.70 -10.57
N THR A 164 10.81 -6.59 -10.37
CA THR A 164 10.58 -5.71 -9.22
C THR A 164 9.38 -4.81 -9.45
N VAL A 165 8.54 -4.67 -8.42
CA VAL A 165 7.34 -3.83 -8.43
C VAL A 165 7.26 -3.04 -7.12
N LEU A 166 6.90 -1.76 -7.21
CA LEU A 166 6.51 -0.94 -6.08
C LEU A 166 4.98 -0.85 -6.06
N TYR A 167 4.36 -1.24 -4.96
CA TYR A 167 2.92 -1.14 -4.78
C TYR A 167 2.56 0.03 -3.88
N PHE A 168 1.49 0.71 -4.25
CA PHE A 168 0.75 1.63 -3.41
C PHE A 168 -0.51 0.95 -2.94
N PHE A 169 -0.72 0.92 -1.64
CA PHE A 169 -1.98 0.48 -1.06
C PHE A 169 -2.61 1.64 -0.30
N ILE A 170 -3.86 1.92 -0.58
CA ILE A 170 -4.66 2.86 0.21
C ILE A 170 -5.62 2.02 1.04
N THR A 171 -5.53 2.17 2.36
CA THR A 171 -6.36 1.42 3.31
C THR A 171 -7.21 2.34 4.16
N GLU A 172 -8.42 1.89 4.48
CA GLU A 172 -9.32 2.51 5.46
C GLU A 172 -9.18 1.82 6.81
N ASP A 173 -8.97 2.62 7.87
CA ASP A 173 -8.68 2.09 9.22
C ASP A 173 -9.81 1.28 9.83
N ASP A 174 -11.04 1.81 9.75
CA ASP A 174 -12.24 1.26 10.38
C ASP A 174 -13.39 1.21 9.36
N ALA A 175 -13.25 0.37 8.33
CA ALA A 175 -14.27 0.19 7.31
C ALA A 175 -15.51 -0.50 7.87
N THR A 176 -16.69 -0.06 7.44
CA THR A 176 -17.98 -0.71 7.75
C THR A 176 -18.80 -0.81 6.48
N ASP A 177 -19.24 -2.03 6.14
CA ASP A 177 -20.06 -2.25 4.95
C ASP A 177 -21.55 -1.95 5.17
N ASN A 178 -22.33 -2.07 4.09
CA ASN A 178 -23.79 -1.89 4.08
C ASN A 178 -24.56 -2.89 4.96
N HIS A 179 -23.91 -3.94 5.45
CA HIS A 179 -24.47 -4.93 6.38
C HIS A 179 -23.98 -4.74 7.82
N GLY A 180 -23.16 -3.72 8.09
CA GLY A 180 -22.57 -3.43 9.40
C GLY A 180 -21.39 -4.33 9.77
N ARG A 181 -20.80 -5.06 8.80
CA ARG A 181 -19.56 -5.81 9.02
C ARG A 181 -18.39 -4.83 9.06
N LYS A 182 -17.39 -5.15 9.87
CA LYS A 182 -16.24 -4.28 10.08
C LYS A 182 -14.97 -4.95 9.59
N ALA A 183 -14.08 -4.14 9.02
CA ALA A 183 -12.71 -4.52 8.72
C ALA A 183 -11.76 -3.41 9.15
N THR A 184 -10.58 -3.79 9.63
CA THR A 184 -9.51 -2.87 9.96
C THR A 184 -8.49 -2.89 8.82
N HIS A 185 -8.01 -1.72 8.43
CA HIS A 185 -7.07 -1.54 7.32
C HIS A 185 -7.54 -2.22 6.02
N LEU A 186 -8.82 -1.97 5.67
CA LEU A 186 -9.40 -2.47 4.43
C LEU A 186 -8.72 -1.80 3.23
N VAL A 187 -8.17 -2.58 2.33
CA VAL A 187 -7.62 -2.06 1.07
C VAL A 187 -8.77 -1.56 0.21
N ARG A 188 -8.69 -0.28 -0.16
CA ARG A 188 -9.64 0.41 -1.02
C ARG A 188 -9.12 0.59 -2.42
N ASP A 189 -7.80 0.65 -2.57
CA ASP A 189 -7.15 0.83 -3.87
C ASP A 189 -5.72 0.27 -3.82
N MET A 190 -5.29 -0.31 -4.92
CA MET A 190 -3.94 -0.84 -5.13
C MET A 190 -3.42 -0.39 -6.50
N LYS A 191 -2.22 0.18 -6.51
CA LYS A 191 -1.54 0.53 -7.76
C LYS A 191 -0.14 -0.06 -7.82
N PRO A 192 0.14 -0.95 -8.77
CA PRO A 192 1.51 -1.39 -9.06
C PRO A 192 2.25 -0.34 -9.90
N GLU A 193 3.52 -0.12 -9.60
CA GLU A 193 4.41 0.76 -10.38
C GLU A 193 5.68 0.00 -10.77
N ILE A 194 5.95 -0.05 -12.06
CA ILE A 194 7.10 -0.74 -12.65
C ILE A 194 7.97 0.20 -13.51
N GLY A 195 7.59 1.47 -13.60
CA GLY A 195 8.18 2.47 -14.49
C GLY A 195 9.48 3.11 -14.00
N PHE A 196 10.20 2.50 -13.05
CA PHE A 196 11.46 3.03 -12.53
C PHE A 196 12.69 2.27 -13.05
N SER A 197 13.87 2.89 -12.91
CA SER A 197 15.14 2.27 -13.33
C SER A 197 15.49 1.07 -12.44
N ASN A 198 15.95 -0.02 -13.05
CA ASN A 198 16.49 -1.18 -12.33
C ASN A 198 18.02 -1.08 -12.09
N MET A 199 18.67 -0.05 -12.64
CA MET A 199 20.13 0.11 -12.54
C MET A 199 20.51 0.88 -11.28
N GLN A 200 21.47 0.36 -10.54
CA GLN A 200 22.01 1.01 -9.34
C GLN A 200 22.39 2.48 -9.59
N GLY A 201 21.93 3.34 -8.71
CA GLY A 201 22.24 4.78 -8.71
C GLY A 201 21.50 5.61 -9.76
N ASN A 202 20.65 5.01 -10.58
CA ASN A 202 19.85 5.74 -11.55
C ASN A 202 18.53 6.17 -10.92
N THR A 203 18.41 7.44 -10.57
CA THR A 203 17.16 8.00 -10.02
C THR A 203 16.10 8.12 -11.11
N THR A 204 14.90 7.70 -10.77
CA THR A 204 13.67 7.95 -11.53
C THR A 204 12.78 8.88 -10.72
N GLU A 205 12.42 10.00 -11.33
CA GLU A 205 11.44 10.93 -10.78
C GLU A 205 10.07 10.67 -11.42
N THR A 206 9.03 10.56 -10.63
CA THR A 206 7.67 10.39 -11.14
C THR A 206 6.66 11.09 -10.25
N ILE A 207 5.51 11.40 -10.84
CA ILE A 207 4.36 11.93 -10.10
C ILE A 207 3.21 10.99 -10.38
N TRP A 208 2.71 10.35 -9.33
CA TRP A 208 1.49 9.57 -9.44
C TRP A 208 0.31 10.41 -8.97
N GLU A 209 -0.77 10.30 -9.71
CA GLU A 209 -2.01 11.00 -9.40
C GLU A 209 -3.14 9.97 -9.32
N ILE A 210 -3.95 10.07 -8.27
CA ILE A 210 -5.19 9.32 -8.13
C ILE A 210 -6.32 10.33 -8.23
N PRO A 211 -6.99 10.41 -9.39
CA PRO A 211 -7.97 11.45 -9.67
C PRO A 211 -9.26 11.26 -8.86
N PRO A 212 -10.09 12.32 -8.73
CA PRO A 212 -11.30 12.30 -7.89
C PRO A 212 -12.26 11.16 -8.22
N GLU A 213 -12.46 10.89 -9.52
CA GLU A 213 -13.35 9.82 -9.99
C GLU A 213 -12.87 8.43 -9.56
N HIS A 214 -11.55 8.22 -9.50
CA HIS A 214 -10.96 6.96 -9.05
C HIS A 214 -11.11 6.82 -7.53
N LEU A 215 -10.83 7.87 -6.75
CA LEU A 215 -11.05 7.87 -5.31
C LEU A 215 -12.51 7.59 -4.96
N LEU A 216 -13.44 8.20 -5.71
CA LEU A 216 -14.88 7.97 -5.52
C LEU A 216 -15.26 6.52 -5.84
N ALA A 217 -14.73 5.94 -6.92
CA ALA A 217 -14.99 4.54 -7.28
C ALA A 217 -14.45 3.56 -6.21
N ALA A 218 -13.31 3.88 -5.61
CA ALA A 218 -12.71 3.12 -4.51
C ALA A 218 -13.43 3.36 -3.15
N GLY A 219 -14.39 4.28 -3.09
CA GLY A 219 -15.09 4.66 -1.87
C GLY A 219 -14.25 5.51 -0.91
N ILE A 220 -13.25 6.21 -1.44
CA ILE A 220 -12.34 7.07 -0.66
C ILE A 220 -12.87 8.49 -0.65
N ASP A 221 -13.31 8.97 0.52
CA ASP A 221 -13.78 10.34 0.73
C ASP A 221 -12.78 11.10 1.62
N LEU A 222 -11.87 11.83 0.97
CA LEU A 222 -10.83 12.59 1.65
C LEU A 222 -11.37 13.83 2.40
N GLU A 223 -12.51 14.38 1.96
CA GLU A 223 -13.08 15.59 2.57
C GLU A 223 -13.78 15.28 3.90
N SER A 224 -14.60 14.23 3.92
CA SER A 224 -15.37 13.89 5.13
C SER A 224 -14.58 13.09 6.16
N ASN A 225 -13.56 12.34 5.74
CA ASN A 225 -12.71 11.55 6.65
C ASN A 225 -11.21 11.64 6.31
N PRO A 226 -10.59 12.81 6.45
CA PRO A 226 -9.18 13.00 6.07
C PRO A 226 -8.18 12.22 6.95
N TYR A 227 -8.63 11.64 8.05
CA TYR A 227 -7.76 10.95 9.04
C TYR A 227 -7.91 9.44 9.07
N GLY A 228 -8.87 8.89 8.34
CA GLY A 228 -9.20 7.47 8.34
C GLY A 228 -8.46 6.65 7.28
N TRP A 229 -7.44 7.22 6.64
CA TRP A 229 -6.74 6.60 5.52
C TRP A 229 -5.26 6.41 5.80
N HIS A 230 -4.74 5.23 5.43
CA HIS A 230 -3.31 4.97 5.41
C HIS A 230 -2.84 4.67 3.99
N ILE A 231 -1.62 5.10 3.69
CA ILE A 231 -0.95 4.78 2.44
C ILE A 231 0.27 3.95 2.77
N THR A 232 0.33 2.75 2.21
CA THR A 232 1.46 1.84 2.34
C THR A 232 2.18 1.73 1.00
N LEU A 233 3.48 1.97 1.00
CA LEU A 233 4.36 1.72 -0.13
C LEU A 233 5.14 0.43 0.15
N ALA A 234 4.97 -0.57 -0.70
CA ALA A 234 5.63 -1.85 -0.56
C ALA A 234 6.42 -2.19 -1.82
N PHE A 235 7.69 -2.51 -1.63
CA PHE A 235 8.58 -2.87 -2.72
C PHE A 235 8.82 -4.38 -2.69
N PHE A 236 8.41 -5.07 -3.75
CA PHE A 236 8.64 -6.49 -3.94
C PHE A 236 9.61 -6.71 -5.10
N GLY A 237 10.64 -7.52 -4.89
CA GLY A 237 11.60 -7.78 -5.95
C GLY A 237 12.84 -8.51 -5.49
N GLU A 238 13.75 -8.71 -6.44
CA GLU A 238 15.03 -9.38 -6.24
C GLU A 238 16.18 -8.47 -6.70
N ALA A 239 17.31 -8.51 -6.01
CA ALA A 239 18.54 -7.92 -6.54
C ALA A 239 19.11 -8.85 -7.62
N GLU A 240 19.70 -8.26 -8.65
CA GLU A 240 20.39 -9.02 -9.68
C GLU A 240 21.57 -9.80 -9.07
N GLY A 241 21.63 -11.09 -9.31
CA GLY A 241 22.71 -11.97 -8.78
C GLY A 241 22.40 -12.63 -7.42
N ASP A 242 21.17 -12.49 -6.89
CA ASP A 242 20.75 -13.16 -5.66
C ASP A 242 20.25 -14.62 -5.90
N ASP A 243 20.65 -15.21 -7.02
CA ASP A 243 20.47 -16.65 -7.31
C ASP A 243 21.27 -17.49 -6.31
N THR A 244 20.92 -17.42 -5.04
CA THR A 244 21.47 -18.34 -4.05
C THR A 244 20.68 -19.63 -4.08
N ASN A 245 21.32 -20.64 -4.64
CA ASN A 245 21.06 -22.08 -4.58
C ASN A 245 20.22 -22.56 -3.38
#